data_0c70a1a8a0ec370cb526e93b76813e94
#
_entry.id   0c70a1a8a0ec370cb526e93b76813e94
#
_cell.length_a   1.000
_cell.length_b   1.000
_cell.length_c   1.000
_cell.angle_alpha   90.00
_cell.angle_beta   90.00
_cell.angle_gamma   90.00
#
_symmetry.space_group_name_H-M   'P 1'
#
loop_
_entity.id
_entity.type
_entity.pdbx_description
1 polymer ?
#
loop_
_entity_poly.entity_id
_entity_poly.type
_entity_poly.pdbx_seq_one_letter_code
_entity_poly.pdbx_strand_id
1 'polypeptide(L)'
;MAIAIRQTLALATLALTASFLPASGAEATSAMAPSLRAPGIYCLANTWDTPKISTKPCDTADRGQHWTVSGHQISLRNAPAYCLANTWNTADVSTKPCDPKDQGQYWNVSGQQITLTYAPAYCFANTWNTPNLSTKPCDTADRGQRWVIFNDEISLAAV
;
A
#
# COMPACT_ATOMS: atom_id res chain seq x y z
N MET A 1 -74.83 25.56 21.30
CA MET A 1 -74.72 25.83 22.76
C MET A 1 -73.28 25.69 23.16
N ALA A 2 -72.68 26.82 23.48
CA ALA A 2 -71.28 26.97 23.79
C ALA A 2 -71.04 26.80 25.28
N ILE A 3 -69.99 26.12 25.69
CA ILE A 3 -69.39 26.32 27.01
C ILE A 3 -67.85 26.33 26.84
N ALA A 4 -67.30 27.50 27.07
CA ALA A 4 -65.88 27.74 27.15
C ALA A 4 -65.40 27.46 28.58
N ILE A 5 -64.34 26.72 28.74
CA ILE A 5 -63.63 26.63 30.00
C ILE A 5 -62.20 27.13 29.75
N ARG A 6 -61.89 28.29 30.29
CA ARG A 6 -60.50 28.85 30.40
C ARG A 6 -59.83 28.16 31.60
N GLN A 7 -58.64 27.59 31.36
CA GLN A 7 -57.71 27.29 32.43
C GLN A 7 -56.40 28.03 32.15
N THR A 8 -56.09 28.96 33.01
CA THR A 8 -54.82 29.65 33.14
C THR A 8 -53.85 28.73 33.91
N LEU A 9 -52.72 28.40 33.32
CA LEU A 9 -51.61 27.77 34.04
C LEU A 9 -50.39 28.69 33.98
N ALA A 10 -49.86 28.89 35.16
CA ALA A 10 -48.76 29.78 35.49
C ALA A 10 -47.44 29.31 34.90
N LEU A 11 -46.67 30.28 34.39
CA LEU A 11 -45.27 30.07 33.98
C LEU A 11 -44.37 29.99 35.22
N ALA A 12 -43.68 28.88 35.36
CA ALA A 12 -42.50 28.80 36.23
C ALA A 12 -41.26 28.81 35.33
N THR A 13 -40.57 29.93 35.27
CA THR A 13 -39.28 30.10 34.62
C THR A 13 -38.18 29.55 35.51
N LEU A 14 -37.63 28.37 35.18
CA LEU A 14 -36.35 27.91 35.73
C LEU A 14 -35.22 28.45 34.86
N ALA A 15 -34.45 29.37 35.37
CA ALA A 15 -33.21 29.82 34.76
C ALA A 15 -32.10 28.76 35.01
N LEU A 16 -31.78 27.97 34.01
CA LEU A 16 -30.56 27.16 34.02
C LEU A 16 -29.40 28.04 33.55
N THR A 17 -28.52 28.41 34.47
CA THR A 17 -27.22 28.99 34.16
C THR A 17 -26.28 27.87 33.67
N ALA A 18 -26.11 27.78 32.36
CA ALA A 18 -25.10 26.90 31.75
C ALA A 18 -23.74 27.58 31.93
N SER A 19 -22.93 27.02 32.81
CA SER A 19 -21.50 27.33 32.93
C SER A 19 -20.78 26.76 31.73
N PHE A 20 -20.43 27.58 30.76
CA PHE A 20 -19.49 27.18 29.67
C PHE A 20 -18.09 27.11 30.24
N LEU A 21 -17.59 25.90 30.45
CA LEU A 21 -16.17 25.63 30.58
C LEU A 21 -15.54 25.74 29.19
N PRO A 22 -14.44 26.51 29.00
CA PRO A 22 -13.71 26.45 27.74
C PRO A 22 -13.10 25.06 27.60
N ALA A 23 -13.57 24.29 26.64
CA ALA A 23 -12.88 23.10 26.19
C ALA A 23 -11.54 23.55 25.59
N SER A 24 -10.46 23.37 26.34
CA SER A 24 -9.10 23.44 25.80
C SER A 24 -9.00 22.37 24.71
N GLY A 25 -9.13 22.78 23.47
CA GLY A 25 -8.84 21.95 22.31
C GLY A 25 -7.37 21.56 22.37
N ALA A 26 -7.08 20.39 22.91
CA ALA A 26 -5.84 19.71 22.61
C ALA A 26 -5.93 19.37 21.13
N GLU A 27 -5.30 20.17 20.27
CA GLU A 27 -4.95 19.75 18.92
C GLU A 27 -4.10 18.49 19.06
N ALA A 28 -4.76 17.36 18.83
CA ALA A 28 -4.06 16.11 18.61
C ALA A 28 -3.30 16.32 17.30
N THR A 29 -2.08 16.84 17.39
CA THR A 29 -1.08 16.63 16.36
C THR A 29 -1.02 15.13 16.16
N SER A 30 -1.62 14.65 15.06
CA SER A 30 -1.36 13.32 14.54
C SER A 30 0.11 13.27 14.18
N ALA A 31 0.95 13.07 15.20
CA ALA A 31 2.28 12.58 14.98
C ALA A 31 2.09 11.26 14.22
N MET A 32 2.41 11.27 12.92
CA MET A 32 2.55 10.05 12.15
C MET A 32 3.41 9.13 13.00
N ALA A 33 2.79 8.09 13.56
CA ALA A 33 3.50 7.08 14.31
C ALA A 33 4.65 6.62 13.41
N PRO A 34 5.89 6.61 13.90
CA PRO A 34 6.98 6.05 13.14
C PRO A 34 6.53 4.65 12.75
N SER A 35 6.51 4.38 11.45
CA SER A 35 6.16 3.07 10.92
C SER A 35 7.05 2.07 11.65
N LEU A 36 6.46 1.31 12.60
CA LEU A 36 7.14 0.25 13.32
C LEU A 36 7.40 -0.87 12.30
N ARG A 37 8.46 -0.69 11.51
CA ARG A 37 8.96 -1.75 10.66
C ARG A 37 9.53 -2.82 11.55
N ALA A 38 8.92 -3.98 11.51
CA ALA A 38 9.49 -5.15 12.17
C ALA A 38 10.91 -5.39 11.61
N PRO A 39 11.93 -5.60 12.47
CA PRO A 39 13.26 -5.95 12.01
C PRO A 39 13.19 -7.17 11.09
N GLY A 40 13.76 -7.08 9.90
CA GLY A 40 13.81 -8.19 8.95
C GLY A 40 12.83 -8.12 7.79
N ILE A 41 12.06 -7.05 7.63
CA ILE A 41 11.24 -6.84 6.43
C ILE A 41 12.16 -6.44 5.27
N TYR A 42 11.98 -7.11 4.13
CA TYR A 42 12.68 -6.84 2.88
C TYR A 42 11.73 -6.19 1.89
N CYS A 43 12.20 -5.11 1.26
CA CYS A 43 11.47 -4.37 0.24
C CYS A 43 12.02 -4.67 -1.15
N LEU A 44 11.12 -4.64 -2.15
CA LEU A 44 11.50 -4.62 -3.55
C LEU A 44 12.30 -3.35 -3.84
N ALA A 45 13.48 -3.52 -4.38
CA ALA A 45 14.40 -2.44 -4.68
C ALA A 45 14.93 -2.53 -6.11
N ASN A 46 14.93 -1.40 -6.81
CA ASN A 46 15.74 -1.22 -8.01
C ASN A 46 17.14 -0.77 -7.62
N THR A 47 18.16 -1.34 -8.25
CA THR A 47 19.50 -0.80 -8.15
C THR A 47 19.59 0.40 -9.07
N TRP A 48 19.70 1.58 -8.49
CA TRP A 48 19.69 2.86 -9.21
C TRP A 48 20.61 2.84 -10.44
N ASP A 49 20.13 3.42 -11.53
CA ASP A 49 20.78 3.47 -12.84
C ASP A 49 21.01 2.11 -13.54
N THR A 50 20.36 1.06 -13.07
CA THR A 50 20.40 -0.26 -13.71
C THR A 50 19.01 -0.88 -13.82
N PRO A 51 18.78 -1.83 -14.74
CA PRO A 51 17.52 -2.56 -14.80
C PRO A 51 17.38 -3.61 -13.68
N LYS A 52 18.37 -3.77 -12.84
CA LYS A 52 18.40 -4.82 -11.83
C LYS A 52 17.46 -4.49 -10.68
N ILE A 53 16.72 -5.50 -10.26
CA ILE A 53 15.89 -5.46 -9.06
C ILE A 53 16.31 -6.57 -8.10
N SER A 54 16.09 -6.34 -6.84
CA SER A 54 16.39 -7.27 -5.75
C SER A 54 15.51 -6.99 -4.54
N THR A 55 15.58 -7.83 -3.53
CA THR A 55 15.09 -7.44 -2.20
C THR A 55 16.25 -6.93 -1.34
N LYS A 56 16.00 -5.87 -0.59
CA LYS A 56 16.92 -5.27 0.39
C LYS A 56 16.18 -4.99 1.69
N PRO A 57 16.86 -4.86 2.83
CA PRO A 57 16.24 -4.30 4.02
C PRO A 57 15.49 -3.01 3.68
N CYS A 58 14.28 -2.87 4.17
CA CYS A 58 13.46 -1.70 3.86
C CYS A 58 14.10 -0.41 4.40
N ASP A 59 14.24 0.58 3.54
CA ASP A 59 14.81 1.89 3.85
C ASP A 59 14.01 2.97 3.11
N THR A 60 13.33 3.83 3.85
CA THR A 60 12.55 4.94 3.28
C THR A 60 13.40 6.00 2.59
N ALA A 61 14.70 6.02 2.81
CA ALA A 61 15.63 6.91 2.11
C ALA A 61 16.12 6.32 0.78
N ASP A 62 15.99 5.00 0.57
CA ASP A 62 16.37 4.35 -0.69
C ASP A 62 15.33 4.62 -1.77
N ARG A 63 15.64 5.53 -2.69
CA ARG A 63 14.78 5.90 -3.82
C ARG A 63 14.39 4.72 -4.72
N GLY A 64 15.20 3.67 -4.74
CA GLY A 64 14.93 2.47 -5.52
C GLY A 64 13.84 1.58 -4.92
N GLN A 65 13.41 1.86 -3.69
CA GLN A 65 12.36 1.09 -3.00
C GLN A 65 10.97 1.71 -3.09
N HIS A 66 10.84 2.86 -3.77
CA HIS A 66 9.56 3.53 -3.93
C HIS A 66 8.92 3.21 -5.28
N TRP A 67 7.73 2.64 -5.22
CA TRP A 67 6.99 2.15 -6.37
C TRP A 67 5.59 2.75 -6.44
N THR A 68 5.08 2.91 -7.63
CA THR A 68 3.69 3.31 -7.89
C THR A 68 2.98 2.16 -8.58
N VAL A 69 1.87 1.72 -8.01
CA VAL A 69 0.96 0.75 -8.64
C VAL A 69 -0.20 1.52 -9.24
N SER A 70 -0.34 1.47 -10.57
CA SER A 70 -1.41 2.15 -11.30
C SER A 70 -2.01 1.21 -12.34
N GLY A 71 -3.28 0.83 -12.13
CA GLY A 71 -3.91 -0.20 -12.94
C GLY A 71 -3.11 -1.51 -12.87
N HIS A 72 -2.61 -1.94 -14.03
CA HIS A 72 -1.79 -3.15 -14.12
C HIS A 72 -0.29 -2.90 -14.19
N GLN A 73 0.15 -1.65 -14.09
CA GLN A 73 1.57 -1.33 -14.13
C GLN A 73 2.12 -1.00 -12.75
N ILE A 74 3.35 -1.44 -12.52
CA ILE A 74 4.14 -1.14 -11.33
C ILE A 74 5.38 -0.38 -11.81
N SER A 75 5.48 0.90 -11.50
CA SER A 75 6.58 1.76 -11.94
C SER A 75 7.40 2.30 -10.77
N LEU A 76 8.64 2.67 -11.04
CA LEU A 76 9.47 3.38 -10.05
C LEU A 76 8.89 4.79 -9.81
N ARG A 77 8.62 5.14 -8.56
CA ARG A 77 8.07 6.46 -8.20
C ARG A 77 9.02 7.60 -8.58
N ASN A 78 10.31 7.41 -8.37
CA ASN A 78 11.34 8.41 -8.67
C ASN A 78 11.86 8.38 -10.11
N ALA A 79 11.42 7.40 -10.91
CA ALA A 79 11.70 7.27 -12.32
C ALA A 79 10.50 6.64 -13.04
N PRO A 80 9.36 7.36 -13.17
CA PRO A 80 8.08 6.79 -13.59
C PRO A 80 8.07 6.29 -15.04
N ALA A 81 9.12 6.59 -15.80
CA ALA A 81 9.31 6.03 -17.14
C ALA A 81 9.79 4.57 -17.13
N TYR A 82 10.09 3.98 -15.95
CA TYR A 82 10.55 2.61 -15.81
C TYR A 82 9.55 1.76 -15.03
N CYS A 83 9.14 0.66 -15.64
CA CYS A 83 8.18 -0.29 -15.13
C CYS A 83 8.82 -1.63 -14.75
N LEU A 84 8.27 -2.28 -13.72
CA LEU A 84 8.56 -3.67 -13.40
C LEU A 84 8.12 -4.56 -14.57
N ALA A 85 9.01 -5.39 -15.05
CA ALA A 85 8.76 -6.22 -16.21
C ALA A 85 9.29 -7.65 -16.03
N ASN A 86 8.51 -8.62 -16.47
CA ASN A 86 8.98 -9.97 -16.74
C ASN A 86 9.53 -10.03 -18.16
N THR A 87 10.64 -10.71 -18.34
CA THR A 87 11.14 -11.03 -19.69
C THR A 87 10.34 -12.21 -20.22
N TRP A 88 9.69 -11.99 -21.36
CA TRP A 88 8.81 -12.97 -22.00
C TRP A 88 9.46 -14.36 -22.08
N ASN A 89 8.69 -15.40 -21.74
CA ASN A 89 9.10 -16.81 -21.70
C ASN A 89 10.30 -17.13 -20.80
N THR A 90 10.65 -16.28 -19.86
CA THR A 90 11.66 -16.56 -18.83
C THR A 90 11.11 -16.27 -17.44
N ALA A 91 11.83 -16.69 -16.42
CA ALA A 91 11.52 -16.32 -15.04
C ALA A 91 12.07 -14.93 -14.65
N ASP A 92 12.84 -14.30 -15.54
CA ASP A 92 13.59 -13.10 -15.22
C ASP A 92 12.69 -11.88 -15.09
N VAL A 93 12.96 -11.08 -14.08
CA VAL A 93 12.29 -9.81 -13.82
C VAL A 93 13.31 -8.68 -13.69
N SER A 94 12.93 -7.53 -14.18
CA SER A 94 13.78 -6.34 -14.19
C SER A 94 12.93 -5.07 -14.28
N THR A 95 13.56 -3.91 -14.31
CA THR A 95 12.88 -2.70 -14.79
C THR A 95 13.22 -2.45 -16.26
N LYS A 96 12.20 -2.01 -17.02
CA LYS A 96 12.33 -1.62 -18.42
C LYS A 96 11.60 -0.29 -18.65
N PRO A 97 11.92 0.46 -19.72
CA PRO A 97 11.07 1.58 -20.11
C PRO A 97 9.61 1.13 -20.20
N CYS A 98 8.70 1.91 -19.64
CA CYS A 98 7.29 1.59 -19.66
C CYS A 98 6.76 1.57 -21.08
N ASP A 99 6.20 0.44 -21.50
CA ASP A 99 5.60 0.25 -22.82
C ASP A 99 4.20 -0.37 -22.65
N PRO A 100 3.12 0.33 -23.07
CA PRO A 100 1.76 -0.20 -22.99
C PRO A 100 1.51 -1.39 -23.93
N LYS A 101 2.47 -1.79 -24.77
CA LYS A 101 2.40 -2.97 -25.61
C LYS A 101 3.17 -4.17 -25.04
N ASP A 102 4.04 -3.95 -24.06
CA ASP A 102 4.78 -5.02 -23.40
C ASP A 102 3.92 -5.70 -22.33
N GLN A 103 3.34 -6.84 -22.67
CA GLN A 103 2.52 -7.63 -21.74
C GLN A 103 3.30 -8.10 -20.51
N GLY A 104 4.62 -8.21 -20.57
CA GLY A 104 5.47 -8.52 -19.44
C GLY A 104 5.47 -7.46 -18.34
N GLN A 105 4.94 -6.26 -18.63
CA GLN A 105 4.79 -5.17 -17.67
C GLN A 105 3.40 -5.12 -17.01
N TYR A 106 2.51 -6.08 -17.34
CA TYR A 106 1.17 -6.11 -16.79
C TYR A 106 1.07 -7.10 -15.64
N TRP A 107 0.83 -6.56 -14.47
CA TRP A 107 0.71 -7.29 -13.22
C TRP A 107 -0.68 -7.15 -12.64
N ASN A 108 -1.16 -8.19 -12.02
CA ASN A 108 -2.39 -8.16 -11.24
C ASN A 108 -2.04 -8.34 -9.76
N VAL A 109 -2.41 -7.36 -8.95
CA VAL A 109 -2.19 -7.39 -7.49
C VAL A 109 -3.49 -7.83 -6.83
N SER A 110 -3.46 -8.98 -6.18
CA SER A 110 -4.63 -9.52 -5.46
C SER A 110 -4.21 -10.12 -4.12
N GLY A 111 -4.72 -9.54 -3.04
CA GLY A 111 -4.30 -9.92 -1.69
C GLY A 111 -2.80 -9.72 -1.51
N GLN A 112 -2.09 -10.82 -1.21
CA GLN A 112 -0.63 -10.79 -1.04
C GLN A 112 0.13 -11.31 -2.28
N GLN A 113 -0.55 -11.57 -3.39
CA GLN A 113 0.09 -12.08 -4.60
C GLN A 113 0.14 -11.02 -5.70
N ILE A 114 1.24 -11.01 -6.42
CA ILE A 114 1.45 -10.20 -7.63
C ILE A 114 1.66 -11.19 -8.77
N THR A 115 0.69 -11.27 -9.70
CA THR A 115 0.69 -12.24 -10.80
C THR A 115 0.88 -11.55 -12.14
N LEU A 116 1.41 -12.27 -13.12
CA LEU A 116 1.43 -11.80 -14.50
C LEU A 116 0.02 -11.84 -15.09
N THR A 117 -0.43 -10.74 -15.68
CA THR A 117 -1.79 -10.68 -16.26
C THR A 117 -1.95 -11.65 -17.42
N TYR A 118 -0.92 -11.81 -18.28
CA TYR A 118 -0.96 -12.73 -19.42
C TYR A 118 -0.69 -14.20 -19.04
N ALA A 119 -0.13 -14.45 -17.87
CA ALA A 119 0.19 -15.77 -17.36
C ALA A 119 -0.17 -15.86 -15.86
N PRO A 120 -1.47 -15.86 -15.50
CA PRO A 120 -1.93 -15.72 -14.11
C PRO A 120 -1.56 -16.90 -13.20
N ALA A 121 -1.05 -18.00 -13.77
CA ALA A 121 -0.48 -19.10 -13.01
C ALA A 121 0.94 -18.80 -12.47
N TYR A 122 1.54 -17.66 -12.88
CA TYR A 122 2.88 -17.26 -12.44
C TYR A 122 2.82 -16.02 -11.55
N CYS A 123 3.46 -16.14 -10.40
CA CYS A 123 3.56 -15.12 -9.37
C CYS A 123 4.96 -14.51 -9.31
N PHE A 124 5.02 -13.23 -9.01
CA PHE A 124 6.26 -12.56 -8.65
C PHE A 124 6.76 -13.09 -7.30
N ALA A 125 8.01 -13.50 -7.26
CA ALA A 125 8.57 -14.22 -6.14
C ALA A 125 9.99 -13.77 -5.79
N ASN A 126 10.27 -13.72 -4.49
CA ASN A 126 11.61 -13.73 -3.95
C ASN A 126 12.08 -15.18 -3.75
N THR A 127 13.32 -15.48 -4.09
CA THR A 127 13.93 -16.74 -3.68
C THR A 127 14.36 -16.60 -2.23
N TRP A 128 13.67 -17.32 -1.35
CA TRP A 128 13.86 -17.24 0.11
C TRP A 128 15.34 -17.21 0.52
N ASN A 129 15.68 -16.34 1.46
CA ASN A 129 17.04 -16.07 1.95
C ASN A 129 18.06 -15.57 0.89
N THR A 130 17.59 -15.10 -0.24
CA THR A 130 18.44 -14.44 -1.25
C THR A 130 17.82 -13.14 -1.70
N PRO A 131 18.58 -12.21 -2.28
CA PRO A 131 18.03 -11.00 -2.86
C PRO A 131 17.34 -11.22 -4.22
N ASN A 132 17.36 -12.46 -4.74
CA ASN A 132 16.94 -12.78 -6.11
C ASN A 132 15.42 -12.77 -6.26
N LEU A 133 14.99 -12.19 -7.36
CA LEU A 133 13.59 -12.06 -7.76
C LEU A 133 13.36 -12.77 -9.09
N SER A 134 12.21 -13.39 -9.22
CA SER A 134 11.81 -14.11 -10.43
C SER A 134 10.29 -14.24 -10.50
N THR A 135 9.78 -14.81 -11.58
CA THR A 135 8.42 -15.36 -11.59
C THR A 135 8.48 -16.87 -11.39
N LYS A 136 7.54 -17.42 -10.63
CA LYS A 136 7.40 -18.84 -10.33
C LYS A 136 5.93 -19.26 -10.42
N PRO A 137 5.61 -20.55 -10.60
CA PRO A 137 4.24 -21.01 -10.40
C PRO A 137 3.69 -20.51 -9.07
N CYS A 138 2.45 -20.03 -9.07
CA CYS A 138 1.83 -19.48 -7.88
C CYS A 138 1.62 -20.55 -6.81
N ASP A 139 2.12 -20.28 -5.61
CA ASP A 139 1.96 -21.10 -4.42
C ASP A 139 1.69 -20.18 -3.21
N THR A 140 0.52 -20.31 -2.61
CA THR A 140 0.15 -19.53 -1.42
C THR A 140 0.93 -19.93 -0.17
N ALA A 141 1.57 -21.09 -0.17
CA ALA A 141 2.48 -21.52 0.90
C ALA A 141 3.89 -20.94 0.76
N ASP A 142 4.29 -20.52 -0.46
CA ASP A 142 5.60 -19.91 -0.70
C ASP A 142 5.65 -18.49 -0.09
N ARG A 143 6.40 -18.33 0.98
CA ARG A 143 6.60 -17.04 1.65
C ARG A 143 7.23 -15.98 0.74
N GLY A 144 8.03 -16.38 -0.23
CA GLY A 144 8.65 -15.49 -1.20
C GLY A 144 7.65 -14.88 -2.18
N GLN A 145 6.42 -15.39 -2.23
CA GLN A 145 5.34 -14.87 -3.08
C GLN A 145 4.33 -14.01 -2.32
N ARG A 146 4.54 -13.78 -1.02
CA ARG A 146 3.65 -12.97 -0.20
C ARG A 146 4.18 -11.55 -0.10
N TRP A 147 3.50 -10.64 -0.77
CA TRP A 147 3.87 -9.23 -0.85
C TRP A 147 2.84 -8.36 -0.15
N VAL A 148 3.31 -7.32 0.49
CA VAL A 148 2.48 -6.26 1.06
C VAL A 148 2.83 -4.97 0.34
N ILE A 149 1.81 -4.29 -0.18
CA ILE A 149 1.96 -2.96 -0.76
C ILE A 149 1.38 -1.98 0.25
N PHE A 150 2.24 -1.13 0.76
CA PHE A 150 1.85 -0.11 1.72
C PHE A 150 2.50 1.22 1.35
N ASN A 151 1.67 2.24 1.17
CA ASN A 151 2.07 3.53 0.61
C ASN A 151 2.71 3.33 -0.79
N ASP A 152 4.00 3.57 -0.89
CA ASP A 152 4.80 3.46 -2.12
C ASP A 152 5.88 2.37 -2.01
N GLU A 153 5.74 1.45 -1.07
CA GLU A 153 6.66 0.35 -0.87
C GLU A 153 5.99 -0.99 -1.14
N ILE A 154 6.74 -1.89 -1.76
CA ILE A 154 6.37 -3.29 -1.98
C ILE A 154 7.33 -4.13 -1.14
N SER A 155 6.82 -4.79 -0.10
CA SER A 155 7.64 -5.55 0.83
C SER A 155 7.17 -6.99 0.94
N LEU A 156 8.08 -7.91 1.32
CA LEU A 156 7.71 -9.25 1.70
C LEU A 156 6.87 -9.21 2.98
N ALA A 157 5.78 -9.98 3.00
CA ALA A 157 4.95 -10.09 4.19
C ALA A 157 5.77 -10.65 5.36
N ALA A 158 5.63 -10.02 6.53
CA ALA A 158 6.19 -10.57 7.77
C ALA A 158 5.56 -11.95 8.06
N VAL A 159 6.34 -12.85 8.61
CA VAL A 159 5.93 -14.20 8.98
C VAL A 159 5.42 -14.21 10.39
#